data_c73c32cfa02a11e5bac465235e114954
#
_entry.id   c73c32cfa02a11e5bac465235e114954
#
_cell.length_a   1.000
_cell.length_b   1.000
_cell.length_c   1.000
_cell.angle_alpha   90.00
_cell.angle_beta   90.00
_cell.angle_gamma   90.00
#
_symmetry.space_group_name_H-M   'P 1'
#
loop_
_entity.id
_entity.type
_entity.pdbx_description
1 polymer ?
#
loop_
_entity_poly.entity_id
_entity_poly.type
_entity_poly.pdbx_seq_one_letter_code
_entity_poly.pdbx_strand_id
1 'polypeptide(L)'
;MSVLRLEELSAPAVDALDRSRTLAVVGVSPLEQHGPHLPVGVDYLVAGYLAETVAHRVVERRPEWTIVLTPTLPLGSFTFDGAGTIGVRQRVVRDAVVDYGRALARAGFRYILVSNGHAGPGHLVALEEAAALVSRRHGVAMASFTGHMAWEFFRGRYLARIETALGRPLTGQERRAFADDAHGGWWETSLMLLLRPDLVDASYQGLPPARYPMLRRLRPNYPTRDGGQGYVGDPARADVAFAKATLEVLVAEAAQLAEALIDGRLHSRHIRSPFRLVPFLRTDFWPVAGALVAAGLGSLWLSRSSGRRRRSPASTEAEPADSHAKRGAPPR
;
A
#
# COMPACT_ATOMS: atom_id res chain seq x y z
N MET A 1 -4.94 -32.40 -2.78
CA MET A 1 -4.88 -31.16 -1.95
C MET A 1 -3.50 -30.58 -2.14
N SER A 2 -3.36 -29.43 -2.80
CA SER A 2 -2.00 -28.94 -3.04
C SER A 2 -1.91 -27.42 -2.83
N VAL A 3 -1.17 -27.05 -1.78
CA VAL A 3 -0.53 -25.74 -1.68
C VAL A 3 0.91 -25.96 -2.14
N LEU A 4 1.31 -25.27 -3.19
CA LEU A 4 2.61 -25.40 -3.85
C LEU A 4 3.37 -24.08 -3.72
N ARG A 5 4.70 -24.14 -3.69
CA ARG A 5 5.59 -22.99 -3.72
C ARG A 5 6.16 -22.84 -5.12
N LEU A 6 5.95 -21.70 -5.76
CA LEU A 6 6.32 -21.49 -7.17
C LEU A 6 7.83 -21.67 -7.38
N GLU A 7 8.65 -21.22 -6.44
CA GLU A 7 10.11 -21.34 -6.49
C GLU A 7 10.63 -22.78 -6.38
N GLU A 8 9.78 -23.71 -5.98
CA GLU A 8 10.11 -25.14 -5.88
C GLU A 8 9.64 -25.95 -7.10
N LEU A 9 8.90 -25.30 -8.04
CA LEU A 9 8.38 -25.96 -9.23
C LEU A 9 9.33 -25.79 -10.41
N SER A 10 9.56 -26.88 -11.14
CA SER A 10 10.18 -26.79 -12.46
C SER A 10 9.22 -26.20 -13.51
N ALA A 11 9.75 -25.65 -14.61
CA ALA A 11 8.91 -25.11 -15.67
C ALA A 11 7.89 -26.14 -16.21
N PRO A 12 8.24 -27.41 -16.48
CA PRO A 12 7.25 -28.43 -16.84
C PRO A 12 6.17 -28.66 -15.76
N ALA A 13 6.53 -28.63 -14.49
CA ALA A 13 5.56 -28.73 -13.39
C ALA A 13 4.59 -27.55 -13.36
N VAL A 14 5.09 -26.34 -13.61
CA VAL A 14 4.23 -25.16 -13.76
C VAL A 14 3.32 -25.33 -14.98
N ASP A 15 3.80 -25.79 -16.12
CA ASP A 15 3.00 -25.98 -17.34
C ASP A 15 1.89 -27.04 -17.16
N ALA A 16 2.12 -28.06 -16.34
CA ALA A 16 1.15 -29.11 -16.03
C ALA A 16 -0.01 -28.68 -15.10
N LEU A 17 0.05 -27.48 -14.48
CA LEU A 17 -1.03 -27.01 -13.60
C LEU A 17 -2.32 -26.73 -14.38
N ASP A 18 -3.46 -27.16 -13.84
CA ASP A 18 -4.79 -26.76 -14.34
C ASP A 18 -5.06 -25.28 -14.04
N ARG A 19 -4.86 -24.41 -15.01
CA ARG A 19 -5.05 -22.96 -14.90
C ARG A 19 -6.48 -22.56 -14.60
N SER A 20 -7.46 -23.41 -14.86
CA SER A 20 -8.87 -23.15 -14.56
C SER A 20 -9.19 -23.31 -13.06
N ARG A 21 -8.36 -24.07 -12.34
CA ARG A 21 -8.49 -24.38 -10.92
C ARG A 21 -7.23 -24.07 -10.10
N THR A 22 -6.44 -23.11 -10.57
CA THR A 22 -5.25 -22.66 -9.85
C THR A 22 -5.37 -21.20 -9.46
N LEU A 23 -5.20 -20.91 -8.17
CA LEU A 23 -5.07 -19.57 -7.61
C LEU A 23 -3.61 -19.27 -7.27
N ALA A 24 -3.02 -18.23 -7.87
CA ALA A 24 -1.70 -17.75 -7.48
C ALA A 24 -1.84 -16.72 -6.36
N VAL A 25 -0.98 -16.81 -5.33
CA VAL A 25 -0.93 -15.84 -4.23
C VAL A 25 0.44 -15.17 -4.22
N VAL A 26 0.44 -13.84 -4.33
CA VAL A 26 1.64 -13.00 -4.34
C VAL A 26 1.72 -12.25 -3.02
N GLY A 27 2.71 -12.56 -2.19
CA GLY A 27 3.00 -11.81 -0.96
C GLY A 27 3.76 -10.52 -1.26
N VAL A 28 3.33 -9.37 -0.69
CA VAL A 28 4.02 -8.08 -0.85
C VAL A 28 3.89 -7.27 0.42
N SER A 29 4.98 -7.03 1.15
CA SER A 29 4.99 -6.22 2.38
C SER A 29 6.37 -5.64 2.64
N PRO A 30 6.48 -4.45 3.26
CA PRO A 30 7.77 -3.83 3.57
C PRO A 30 8.56 -4.57 4.65
N LEU A 31 9.82 -4.15 4.80
CA LEU A 31 10.54 -4.22 6.07
C LEU A 31 10.40 -2.84 6.71
N GLU A 32 9.84 -2.78 7.91
CA GLU A 32 9.53 -1.55 8.61
C GLU A 32 9.83 -1.66 10.09
N GLN A 33 10.33 -0.60 10.70
CA GLN A 33 10.50 -0.53 12.15
C GLN A 33 9.13 -0.60 12.86
N HIS A 34 9.03 -1.33 13.97
CA HIS A 34 7.82 -1.51 14.78
C HIS A 34 8.10 -1.29 16.28
N GLY A 35 8.87 -0.25 16.58
CA GLY A 35 9.31 0.02 17.95
C GLY A 35 10.54 -0.79 18.37
N PRO A 36 10.96 -0.69 19.64
CA PRO A 36 12.19 -1.31 20.12
C PRO A 36 12.07 -2.83 20.36
N HIS A 37 10.86 -3.37 20.39
CA HIS A 37 10.55 -4.73 20.84
C HIS A 37 10.23 -5.70 19.71
N LEU A 38 9.98 -5.22 18.49
CA LEU A 38 9.64 -6.06 17.35
C LEU A 38 10.71 -6.00 16.25
N PRO A 39 10.87 -7.09 15.48
CA PRO A 39 11.78 -7.08 14.34
C PRO A 39 11.21 -6.20 13.22
N VAL A 40 12.08 -5.69 12.35
CA VAL A 40 11.66 -4.92 11.16
C VAL A 40 10.89 -5.75 10.13
N GLY A 41 10.86 -7.06 10.29
CA GLY A 41 10.17 -8.00 9.40
C GLY A 41 8.73 -8.30 9.76
N VAL A 42 8.08 -7.58 10.70
CA VAL A 42 6.70 -7.87 11.14
C VAL A 42 5.75 -8.02 9.95
N ASP A 43 5.62 -6.98 9.15
CA ASP A 43 4.70 -6.96 7.99
C ASP A 43 4.98 -8.08 6.99
N TYR A 44 6.26 -8.30 6.70
CA TYR A 44 6.73 -9.34 5.78
C TYR A 44 6.37 -10.74 6.29
N LEU A 45 6.64 -11.03 7.56
CA LEU A 45 6.33 -12.31 8.20
C LEU A 45 4.83 -12.56 8.27
N VAL A 46 4.06 -11.53 8.63
CA VAL A 46 2.59 -11.59 8.68
C VAL A 46 2.01 -11.82 7.29
N ALA A 47 2.52 -11.14 6.24
CA ALA A 47 2.06 -11.35 4.87
C ALA A 47 2.27 -12.78 4.38
N GLY A 48 3.45 -13.36 4.67
CA GLY A 48 3.76 -14.76 4.33
C GLY A 48 2.87 -15.75 5.07
N TYR A 49 2.70 -15.55 6.38
CA TYR A 49 1.84 -16.40 7.20
C TYR A 49 0.36 -16.35 6.75
N LEU A 50 -0.15 -15.16 6.47
CA LEU A 50 -1.52 -15.01 5.97
C LEU A 50 -1.70 -15.69 4.60
N ALA A 51 -0.73 -15.53 3.68
CA ALA A 51 -0.76 -16.19 2.39
C ALA A 51 -0.87 -17.71 2.54
N GLU A 52 -0.04 -18.30 3.38
CA GLU A 52 0.00 -19.75 3.62
C GLU A 52 -1.29 -20.25 4.32
N THR A 53 -1.71 -19.56 5.39
CA THR A 53 -2.89 -20.00 6.16
C THR A 53 -4.18 -19.84 5.35
N VAL A 54 -4.33 -18.77 4.57
CA VAL A 54 -5.46 -18.59 3.66
C VAL A 54 -5.45 -19.65 2.57
N ALA A 55 -4.28 -19.97 2.00
CA ALA A 55 -4.14 -21.02 1.00
C ALA A 55 -4.61 -22.38 1.52
N HIS A 56 -4.16 -22.78 2.71
CA HIS A 56 -4.61 -24.01 3.36
C HIS A 56 -6.11 -24.01 3.62
N ARG A 57 -6.65 -22.92 4.15
CA ARG A 57 -8.09 -22.78 4.42
C ARG A 57 -8.95 -22.87 3.15
N VAL A 58 -8.48 -22.31 2.03
CA VAL A 58 -9.15 -22.42 0.73
C VAL A 58 -9.13 -23.88 0.24
N VAL A 59 -7.97 -24.56 0.28
CA VAL A 59 -7.85 -25.95 -0.17
C VAL A 59 -8.66 -26.92 0.68
N GLU A 60 -8.74 -26.70 2.01
CA GLU A 60 -9.63 -27.48 2.91
C GLU A 60 -11.09 -27.44 2.46
N ARG A 61 -11.57 -26.25 2.03
CA ARG A 61 -12.96 -26.02 1.63
C ARG A 61 -13.23 -26.30 0.16
N ARG A 62 -12.20 -26.22 -0.67
CA ARG A 62 -12.22 -26.38 -2.13
C ARG A 62 -11.09 -27.32 -2.57
N PRO A 63 -11.19 -28.62 -2.23
CA PRO A 63 -10.11 -29.58 -2.46
C PRO A 63 -9.76 -29.81 -3.94
N GLU A 64 -10.61 -29.40 -4.86
CA GLU A 64 -10.39 -29.42 -6.30
C GLU A 64 -9.47 -28.29 -6.79
N TRP A 65 -9.11 -27.31 -5.92
CA TRP A 65 -8.24 -26.19 -6.27
C TRP A 65 -6.79 -26.44 -5.87
N THR A 66 -5.89 -25.91 -6.66
CA THR A 66 -4.46 -25.79 -6.36
C THR A 66 -4.15 -24.33 -6.03
N ILE A 67 -3.43 -24.09 -4.95
CA ILE A 67 -2.94 -22.77 -4.60
C ILE A 67 -1.43 -22.74 -4.80
N VAL A 68 -0.95 -21.77 -5.56
CA VAL A 68 0.49 -21.56 -5.81
C VAL A 68 0.92 -20.29 -5.10
N LEU A 69 1.78 -20.42 -4.10
CA LEU A 69 2.38 -19.31 -3.37
C LEU A 69 3.64 -18.86 -4.10
N THR A 70 3.84 -17.56 -4.26
CA THR A 70 5.15 -17.00 -4.63
C THR A 70 5.92 -16.59 -3.38
N PRO A 71 7.25 -16.47 -3.43
CA PRO A 71 8.01 -15.82 -2.36
C PRO A 71 7.45 -14.44 -2.07
N THR A 72 7.32 -14.09 -0.79
CA THR A 72 6.89 -12.76 -0.39
C THR A 72 7.93 -11.71 -0.80
N LEU A 73 7.51 -10.66 -1.47
CA LEU A 73 8.36 -9.54 -1.86
C LEU A 73 8.55 -8.59 -0.67
N PRO A 74 9.79 -8.34 -0.21
CA PRO A 74 10.06 -7.36 0.85
C PRO A 74 9.98 -5.94 0.28
N LEU A 75 8.78 -5.52 -0.13
CA LEU A 75 8.55 -4.29 -0.87
C LEU A 75 7.32 -3.56 -0.32
N GLY A 76 7.48 -2.31 0.11
CA GLY A 76 6.36 -1.52 0.59
C GLY A 76 6.61 -0.02 0.57
N SER A 77 5.54 0.73 0.73
CA SER A 77 5.53 2.20 0.76
C SER A 77 4.63 2.71 1.89
N PHE A 78 4.69 3.99 2.20
CA PHE A 78 3.96 4.58 3.35
C PHE A 78 4.38 3.94 4.68
N THR A 79 5.65 3.66 4.81
CA THR A 79 6.29 3.17 6.02
C THR A 79 6.72 4.32 6.92
N PHE A 80 6.86 4.04 8.21
CA PHE A 80 7.51 4.96 9.14
C PHE A 80 9.04 4.80 9.07
N ASP A 81 9.76 5.92 8.95
CA ASP A 81 11.21 5.93 8.89
C ASP A 81 11.81 5.44 10.22
N GLY A 82 12.88 4.68 10.12
CA GLY A 82 13.61 4.15 11.26
C GLY A 82 14.72 3.20 10.85
N ALA A 83 15.51 2.75 11.81
CA ALA A 83 16.59 1.80 11.56
C ALA A 83 16.03 0.50 10.97
N GLY A 84 16.54 0.08 9.82
CA GLY A 84 16.12 -1.14 9.14
C GLY A 84 14.86 -1.01 8.27
N THR A 85 14.17 0.14 8.29
CA THR A 85 13.05 0.39 7.37
C THR A 85 13.53 0.51 5.94
N ILE A 86 12.94 -0.28 5.03
CA ILE A 86 13.15 -0.21 3.58
C ILE A 86 11.83 0.19 2.93
N GLY A 87 11.59 1.50 2.90
CA GLY A 87 10.43 2.07 2.20
C GLY A 87 10.79 2.46 0.77
N VAL A 88 9.93 2.13 -0.19
CA VAL A 88 10.06 2.54 -1.58
C VAL A 88 8.92 3.46 -1.99
N ARG A 89 9.07 4.15 -3.12
CA ARG A 89 8.00 4.99 -3.66
C ARG A 89 6.77 4.14 -3.99
N GLN A 90 5.58 4.64 -3.70
CA GLN A 90 4.29 3.97 -3.96
C GLN A 90 4.18 3.44 -5.40
N ARG A 91 4.68 4.20 -6.39
CA ARG A 91 4.72 3.78 -7.80
C ARG A 91 5.54 2.51 -8.01
N VAL A 92 6.68 2.36 -7.30
CA VAL A 92 7.52 1.15 -7.42
C VAL A 92 6.76 -0.07 -6.93
N VAL A 93 6.02 0.03 -5.82
CA VAL A 93 5.16 -1.06 -5.33
C VAL A 93 4.11 -1.42 -6.37
N ARG A 94 3.35 -0.42 -6.86
CA ARG A 94 2.30 -0.66 -7.85
C ARG A 94 2.86 -1.31 -9.11
N ASP A 95 3.93 -0.76 -9.66
CA ASP A 95 4.48 -1.20 -10.95
C ASP A 95 5.10 -2.60 -10.82
N ALA A 96 5.80 -2.92 -9.72
CA ALA A 96 6.30 -4.27 -9.45
C ALA A 96 5.15 -5.30 -9.37
N VAL A 97 4.08 -4.99 -8.64
CA VAL A 97 2.91 -5.88 -8.53
C VAL A 97 2.18 -6.03 -9.87
N VAL A 98 2.14 -4.97 -10.69
CA VAL A 98 1.63 -5.04 -12.07
C VAL A 98 2.48 -5.99 -12.91
N ASP A 99 3.82 -5.90 -12.82
CA ASP A 99 4.72 -6.76 -13.59
C ASP A 99 4.63 -8.22 -13.17
N TYR A 100 4.53 -8.52 -11.86
CA TYR A 100 4.26 -9.87 -11.35
C TYR A 100 2.92 -10.40 -11.86
N GLY A 101 1.85 -9.64 -11.70
CA GLY A 101 0.51 -10.03 -12.16
C GLY A 101 0.46 -10.25 -13.67
N ARG A 102 1.16 -9.42 -14.44
CA ARG A 102 1.30 -9.57 -15.90
C ARG A 102 2.05 -10.86 -16.27
N ALA A 103 3.16 -11.16 -15.54
CA ALA A 103 3.93 -12.38 -15.78
C ALA A 103 3.10 -13.62 -15.48
N LEU A 104 2.39 -13.66 -14.36
CA LEU A 104 1.47 -14.75 -14.02
C LEU A 104 0.34 -14.91 -15.04
N ALA A 105 -0.27 -13.78 -15.47
CA ALA A 105 -1.31 -13.81 -16.50
C ALA A 105 -0.80 -14.37 -17.84
N ARG A 106 0.43 -14.03 -18.25
CA ARG A 106 1.09 -14.59 -19.43
C ARG A 106 1.39 -16.08 -19.29
N ALA A 107 1.72 -16.52 -18.07
CA ALA A 107 1.87 -17.95 -17.75
C ALA A 107 0.53 -18.70 -17.63
N GLY A 108 -0.59 -18.04 -17.94
CA GLY A 108 -1.93 -18.62 -18.01
C GLY A 108 -2.72 -18.62 -16.70
N PHE A 109 -2.18 -18.06 -15.59
CA PHE A 109 -2.93 -17.96 -14.33
C PHE A 109 -4.11 -17.00 -14.49
N ARG A 110 -5.30 -17.47 -14.13
CA ARG A 110 -6.56 -16.71 -14.26
C ARG A 110 -6.98 -16.03 -12.98
N TYR A 111 -6.52 -16.54 -11.83
CA TYR A 111 -6.89 -16.08 -10.50
C TYR A 111 -5.61 -15.71 -9.73
N ILE A 112 -5.54 -14.48 -9.22
CA ILE A 112 -4.36 -13.96 -8.54
C ILE A 112 -4.83 -13.20 -7.28
N LEU A 113 -4.33 -13.60 -6.12
CA LEU A 113 -4.54 -12.90 -4.85
C LEU A 113 -3.25 -12.22 -4.42
N VAL A 114 -3.34 -10.97 -3.95
CA VAL A 114 -2.23 -10.26 -3.31
C VAL A 114 -2.40 -10.33 -1.81
N SER A 115 -1.46 -10.99 -1.12
CA SER A 115 -1.35 -11.03 0.34
C SER A 115 -0.43 -9.92 0.84
N ASN A 116 -0.79 -9.29 1.95
CA ASN A 116 -0.04 -8.19 2.54
C ASN A 116 -0.30 -8.10 4.04
N GLY A 117 0.72 -7.76 4.83
CA GLY A 117 0.64 -7.55 6.28
C GLY A 117 0.67 -6.08 6.72
N HIS A 118 0.89 -5.14 5.80
CA HIS A 118 1.10 -3.72 6.08
C HIS A 118 -0.15 -2.87 5.80
N ALA A 119 -0.49 -1.97 6.71
CA ALA A 119 -1.71 -1.14 6.61
C ALA A 119 -1.47 0.31 6.17
N GLY A 120 -0.28 0.66 5.66
CA GLY A 120 0.01 1.99 5.14
C GLY A 120 -0.96 2.40 4.02
N PRO A 121 -1.70 3.53 4.14
CA PRO A 121 -2.83 3.84 3.23
C PRO A 121 -2.44 3.88 1.75
N GLY A 122 -1.32 4.52 1.41
CA GLY A 122 -0.86 4.57 0.01
C GLY A 122 -0.34 3.24 -0.50
N HIS A 123 0.24 2.39 0.37
CA HIS A 123 0.61 1.03 0.02
C HIS A 123 -0.62 0.20 -0.36
N LEU A 124 -1.66 0.24 0.46
CA LEU A 124 -2.93 -0.45 0.18
C LEU A 124 -3.53 0.00 -1.15
N VAL A 125 -3.54 1.31 -1.41
CA VAL A 125 -4.01 1.86 -2.69
C VAL A 125 -3.17 1.37 -3.86
N ALA A 126 -1.84 1.29 -3.73
CA ALA A 126 -0.95 0.78 -4.77
C ALA A 126 -1.29 -0.67 -5.16
N LEU A 127 -1.51 -1.55 -4.17
CA LEU A 127 -1.89 -2.95 -4.40
C LEU A 127 -3.26 -3.06 -5.09
N GLU A 128 -4.25 -2.29 -4.65
CA GLU A 128 -5.59 -2.24 -5.27
C GLU A 128 -5.54 -1.70 -6.71
N GLU A 129 -4.72 -0.68 -6.97
CA GLU A 129 -4.51 -0.14 -8.32
C GLU A 129 -3.83 -1.16 -9.23
N ALA A 130 -2.80 -1.85 -8.74
CA ALA A 130 -2.11 -2.91 -9.48
C ALA A 130 -3.07 -4.03 -9.85
N ALA A 131 -3.83 -4.56 -8.90
CA ALA A 131 -4.82 -5.61 -9.14
C ALA A 131 -5.86 -5.19 -10.20
N ALA A 132 -6.38 -3.96 -10.11
CA ALA A 132 -7.35 -3.45 -11.08
C ALA A 132 -6.75 -3.24 -12.47
N LEU A 133 -5.47 -2.81 -12.56
CA LEU A 133 -4.76 -2.65 -13.83
C LEU A 133 -4.52 -3.98 -14.52
N VAL A 134 -4.04 -4.99 -13.79
CA VAL A 134 -3.78 -6.33 -14.31
C VAL A 134 -5.09 -6.98 -14.76
N SER A 135 -6.12 -6.98 -13.91
CA SER A 135 -7.43 -7.54 -14.25
C SER A 135 -7.99 -6.95 -15.55
N ARG A 136 -7.96 -5.62 -15.68
CA ARG A 136 -8.47 -4.93 -16.87
C ARG A 136 -7.67 -5.20 -18.13
N ARG A 137 -6.32 -5.26 -18.02
CA ARG A 137 -5.43 -5.38 -19.19
C ARG A 137 -5.26 -6.81 -19.69
N HIS A 138 -5.41 -7.79 -18.80
CA HIS A 138 -5.11 -9.18 -19.11
C HIS A 138 -6.31 -10.13 -18.97
N GLY A 139 -7.49 -9.61 -18.57
CA GLY A 139 -8.70 -10.41 -18.44
C GLY A 139 -8.65 -11.46 -17.33
N VAL A 140 -7.80 -11.28 -16.34
CA VAL A 140 -7.65 -12.17 -15.18
C VAL A 140 -8.35 -11.61 -13.94
N ALA A 141 -8.76 -12.47 -13.02
CA ALA A 141 -9.29 -12.07 -11.72
C ALA A 141 -8.14 -11.87 -10.73
N MET A 142 -7.68 -10.63 -10.58
CA MET A 142 -6.66 -10.27 -9.60
C MET A 142 -7.24 -9.33 -8.55
N ALA A 143 -6.98 -9.58 -7.26
CA ALA A 143 -7.47 -8.74 -6.16
C ALA A 143 -6.46 -8.64 -5.01
N SER A 144 -6.53 -7.52 -4.27
CA SER A 144 -5.93 -7.33 -2.95
C SER A 144 -7.05 -7.02 -1.96
N PHE A 145 -7.18 -7.82 -0.90
CA PHE A 145 -8.27 -7.69 0.08
C PHE A 145 -7.85 -6.90 1.32
N THR A 146 -6.53 -6.76 1.54
CA THR A 146 -5.99 -6.21 2.80
C THR A 146 -6.53 -4.81 3.09
N GLY A 147 -6.65 -3.94 2.08
CA GLY A 147 -7.15 -2.58 2.29
C GLY A 147 -8.59 -2.54 2.80
N HIS A 148 -9.48 -3.38 2.24
CA HIS A 148 -10.85 -3.54 2.70
C HIS A 148 -10.89 -4.13 4.11
N MET A 149 -10.18 -5.23 4.32
CA MET A 149 -10.16 -5.94 5.62
C MET A 149 -9.58 -5.09 6.74
N ALA A 150 -8.47 -4.36 6.49
CA ALA A 150 -7.87 -3.45 7.46
C ALA A 150 -8.84 -2.32 7.84
N TRP A 151 -9.55 -1.75 6.87
CA TRP A 151 -10.56 -0.75 7.14
C TRP A 151 -11.68 -1.27 8.06
N GLU A 152 -12.22 -2.46 7.76
CA GLU A 152 -13.27 -3.07 8.57
C GLU A 152 -12.76 -3.48 9.97
N PHE A 153 -11.50 -3.96 10.05
CA PHE A 153 -10.83 -4.32 11.30
C PHE A 153 -10.68 -3.10 12.22
N PHE A 154 -10.07 -2.02 11.75
CA PHE A 154 -9.85 -0.82 12.57
C PHE A 154 -11.14 -0.09 12.94
N ARG A 155 -12.23 -0.30 12.20
CA ARG A 155 -13.56 0.17 12.57
C ARG A 155 -14.31 -0.75 13.54
N GLY A 156 -13.67 -1.83 13.97
CA GLY A 156 -14.25 -2.77 14.92
C GLY A 156 -15.36 -3.66 14.35
N ARG A 157 -15.48 -3.75 13.00
CA ARG A 157 -16.53 -4.59 12.37
C ARG A 157 -16.38 -6.07 12.69
N TYR A 158 -15.16 -6.51 12.97
CA TYR A 158 -14.88 -7.90 13.34
C TYR A 158 -14.92 -8.16 14.85
N LEU A 159 -15.10 -7.14 15.71
CA LEU A 159 -15.00 -7.29 17.18
C LEU A 159 -15.91 -8.36 17.75
N ALA A 160 -17.18 -8.41 17.34
CA ALA A 160 -18.10 -9.41 17.86
C ALA A 160 -17.66 -10.85 17.51
N ARG A 161 -17.12 -11.07 16.30
CA ARG A 161 -16.57 -12.37 15.88
C ARG A 161 -15.28 -12.70 16.65
N ILE A 162 -14.43 -11.71 16.87
CA ILE A 162 -13.20 -11.85 17.66
C ILE A 162 -13.52 -12.20 19.11
N GLU A 163 -14.50 -11.54 19.72
CA GLU A 163 -14.97 -11.83 21.08
C GLU A 163 -15.55 -13.25 21.19
N THR A 164 -16.27 -13.69 20.16
CA THR A 164 -16.75 -15.06 20.08
C THR A 164 -15.60 -16.06 20.02
N ALA A 165 -14.62 -15.82 19.14
CA ALA A 165 -13.42 -16.67 19.01
C ALA A 165 -12.55 -16.65 20.28
N LEU A 166 -12.50 -15.50 20.97
CA LEU A 166 -11.79 -15.34 22.24
C LEU A 166 -12.51 -16.01 23.43
N GLY A 167 -13.80 -16.34 23.27
CA GLY A 167 -14.63 -16.93 24.33
C GLY A 167 -15.06 -15.93 25.41
N ARG A 168 -14.80 -14.64 25.24
CA ARG A 168 -15.21 -13.58 26.17
C ARG A 168 -15.33 -12.22 25.47
N PRO A 169 -16.16 -11.31 25.99
CA PRO A 169 -16.17 -9.94 25.53
C PRO A 169 -14.86 -9.22 25.92
N LEU A 170 -14.46 -8.24 25.10
CA LEU A 170 -13.41 -7.30 25.46
C LEU A 170 -13.93 -6.32 26.54
N THR A 171 -13.10 -6.06 27.53
CA THR A 171 -13.38 -5.03 28.55
C THR A 171 -13.43 -3.64 27.93
N GLY A 172 -14.00 -2.66 28.63
CA GLY A 172 -14.02 -1.28 28.17
C GLY A 172 -12.59 -0.69 27.96
N GLN A 173 -11.60 -1.16 28.72
CA GLN A 173 -10.20 -0.76 28.51
C GLN A 173 -9.60 -1.39 27.25
N GLU A 174 -9.85 -2.68 27.02
CA GLU A 174 -9.39 -3.39 25.81
C GLU A 174 -9.99 -2.79 24.54
N ARG A 175 -11.29 -2.46 24.54
CA ARG A 175 -11.94 -1.79 23.39
C ARG A 175 -11.31 -0.43 23.09
N ARG A 176 -10.96 0.35 24.12
CA ARG A 176 -10.24 1.63 23.93
C ARG A 176 -8.82 1.40 23.42
N ALA A 177 -8.09 0.43 23.98
CA ALA A 177 -6.76 0.09 23.53
C ALA A 177 -6.76 -0.36 22.06
N PHE A 178 -7.73 -1.19 21.67
CA PHE A 178 -7.92 -1.64 20.28
C PHE A 178 -8.22 -0.46 19.33
N ALA A 179 -9.04 0.49 19.73
CA ALA A 179 -9.37 1.66 18.89
C ALA A 179 -8.18 2.60 18.67
N ASP A 180 -7.19 2.60 19.57
CA ASP A 180 -5.97 3.39 19.48
C ASP A 180 -4.81 2.62 18.81
N ASP A 181 -4.97 1.32 18.59
CA ASP A 181 -3.94 0.41 18.08
C ASP A 181 -3.75 0.58 16.58
N ALA A 182 -2.51 0.67 16.12
CA ALA A 182 -2.25 0.89 14.69
C ALA A 182 -0.92 0.36 14.17
N HIS A 183 0.16 0.30 14.98
CA HIS A 183 1.50 -0.03 14.50
C HIS A 183 2.41 -0.46 15.66
N GLY A 184 2.96 -1.67 15.64
CA GLY A 184 3.79 -2.21 16.72
C GLY A 184 3.11 -2.23 18.09
N GLY A 185 1.78 -2.17 18.13
CA GLY A 185 1.00 -2.09 19.33
C GLY A 185 0.52 -3.45 19.84
N TRP A 186 -0.67 -3.49 20.40
CA TRP A 186 -1.24 -4.69 20.99
C TRP A 186 -1.38 -5.82 19.98
N TRP A 187 -2.01 -5.54 18.83
CA TRP A 187 -2.32 -6.59 17.85
C TRP A 187 -1.06 -7.18 17.20
N GLU A 188 -0.17 -6.35 16.66
CA GLU A 188 1.03 -6.84 15.97
C GLU A 188 2.03 -7.49 16.92
N THR A 189 2.17 -6.98 18.15
CA THR A 189 2.98 -7.64 19.17
C THR A 189 2.37 -9.01 19.54
N SER A 190 1.04 -9.11 19.68
CA SER A 190 0.36 -10.39 19.92
C SER A 190 0.57 -11.38 18.77
N LEU A 191 0.51 -10.89 17.51
CA LEU A 191 0.80 -11.72 16.33
C LEU A 191 2.22 -12.25 16.36
N MET A 192 3.21 -11.41 16.63
CA MET A 192 4.61 -11.82 16.66
C MET A 192 4.92 -12.78 17.80
N LEU A 193 4.29 -12.62 18.98
CA LEU A 193 4.36 -13.59 20.07
C LEU A 193 3.80 -14.97 19.67
N LEU A 194 2.82 -15.01 18.78
CA LEU A 194 2.27 -16.26 18.26
C LEU A 194 3.14 -16.86 17.14
N LEU A 195 3.62 -16.02 16.21
CA LEU A 195 4.28 -16.49 15.00
C LEU A 195 5.79 -16.71 15.17
N ARG A 196 6.45 -15.80 15.87
CA ARG A 196 7.91 -15.77 16.06
C ARG A 196 8.24 -15.17 17.43
N PRO A 197 7.89 -15.87 18.53
CA PRO A 197 8.18 -15.41 19.89
C PRO A 197 9.68 -15.19 20.13
N ASP A 198 10.53 -15.91 19.40
CA ASP A 198 12.00 -15.79 19.41
C ASP A 198 12.51 -14.42 18.91
N LEU A 199 11.69 -13.65 18.18
CA LEU A 199 12.02 -12.34 17.65
C LEU A 199 11.39 -11.17 18.43
N VAL A 200 10.61 -11.44 19.47
CA VAL A 200 9.97 -10.41 20.30
C VAL A 200 10.84 -10.15 21.53
N ASP A 201 11.31 -8.91 21.67
CA ASP A 201 12.07 -8.52 22.86
C ASP A 201 11.13 -8.39 24.07
N ALA A 202 11.51 -9.00 25.21
CA ALA A 202 10.71 -9.03 26.43
C ALA A 202 10.41 -7.64 27.01
N SER A 203 11.14 -6.60 26.59
CA SER A 203 10.89 -5.21 26.99
C SER A 203 9.48 -4.73 26.63
N TYR A 204 8.77 -5.39 25.68
CA TYR A 204 7.38 -5.04 25.34
C TYR A 204 6.47 -4.96 26.56
N GLN A 205 6.72 -5.79 27.61
CA GLN A 205 5.91 -5.84 28.81
C GLN A 205 5.99 -4.55 29.64
N GLY A 206 7.08 -3.80 29.53
CA GLY A 206 7.31 -2.53 30.23
C GLY A 206 7.07 -1.28 29.38
N LEU A 207 6.71 -1.44 28.10
CA LEU A 207 6.50 -0.28 27.24
C LEU A 207 5.20 0.45 27.56
N PRO A 208 5.21 1.78 27.67
CA PRO A 208 3.99 2.56 27.92
C PRO A 208 3.08 2.59 26.68
N PRO A 209 1.76 2.74 26.86
CA PRO A 209 0.87 2.95 25.72
C PRO A 209 1.23 4.23 24.95
N ALA A 210 1.46 4.12 23.63
CA ALA A 210 1.75 5.25 22.75
C ALA A 210 0.48 5.68 21.99
N ARG A 211 -0.04 6.85 22.38
CA ARG A 211 -1.23 7.45 21.79
C ARG A 211 -0.90 8.82 21.23
N TYR A 212 -1.35 9.08 20.00
CA TYR A 212 -1.04 10.35 19.33
C TYR A 212 -2.32 11.07 18.95
N PRO A 213 -2.44 12.38 19.28
CA PRO A 213 -3.57 13.21 18.84
C PRO A 213 -3.72 13.20 17.31
N MET A 214 -4.96 13.34 16.82
CA MET A 214 -5.27 13.28 15.38
C MET A 214 -4.38 14.23 14.55
N LEU A 215 -4.15 15.46 15.00
CA LEU A 215 -3.29 16.44 14.31
C LEU A 215 -1.83 15.96 14.18
N ARG A 216 -1.33 15.20 15.17
CA ARG A 216 0.01 14.62 15.11
C ARG A 216 0.06 13.46 14.12
N ARG A 217 -0.99 12.64 14.04
CA ARG A 217 -1.11 11.53 13.08
C ARG A 217 -1.10 11.98 11.61
N LEU A 218 -1.40 13.26 11.33
CA LEU A 218 -1.30 13.84 9.99
C LEU A 218 0.15 14.16 9.58
N ARG A 219 1.11 14.12 10.49
CA ARG A 219 2.53 14.37 10.18
C ARG A 219 3.21 13.09 9.74
N PRO A 220 4.03 13.12 8.68
CA PRO A 220 4.86 11.97 8.33
C PRO A 220 5.75 11.53 9.50
N ASN A 221 5.91 10.24 9.69
CA ASN A 221 6.78 9.65 10.70
C ASN A 221 6.45 10.08 12.15
N TYR A 222 5.17 10.35 12.44
CA TYR A 222 4.75 10.82 13.76
C TYR A 222 5.08 9.87 14.92
N PRO A 223 5.18 8.52 14.76
CA PRO A 223 5.54 7.64 15.86
C PRO A 223 7.03 7.65 16.22
N THR A 224 7.91 8.10 15.29
CA THR A 224 9.36 8.12 15.47
C THR A 224 9.90 9.52 15.79
N ARG A 225 9.08 10.57 15.66
CA ARG A 225 9.47 11.96 15.90
C ARG A 225 9.10 12.42 17.32
N ASP A 226 9.76 13.48 17.76
CA ASP A 226 9.47 14.18 19.03
C ASP A 226 9.44 13.22 20.24
N GLY A 227 10.43 12.32 20.33
CA GLY A 227 10.56 11.34 21.41
C GLY A 227 9.63 10.13 21.30
N GLY A 228 8.98 9.93 20.15
CA GLY A 228 8.19 8.74 19.90
C GLY A 228 9.07 7.50 19.75
N GLN A 229 8.58 6.35 20.22
CA GLN A 229 9.34 5.10 20.27
C GLN A 229 9.11 4.19 19.06
N GLY A 230 8.47 4.70 18.00
CA GLY A 230 8.27 3.97 16.76
C GLY A 230 7.06 3.02 16.74
N TYR A 231 6.19 3.05 17.74
CA TYR A 231 4.95 2.27 17.75
C TYR A 231 3.74 3.14 18.09
N VAL A 232 2.54 2.61 17.83
CA VAL A 232 1.24 3.24 18.10
C VAL A 232 0.30 2.19 18.67
N GLY A 233 -0.04 2.30 19.94
CA GLY A 233 -0.88 1.32 20.63
C GLY A 233 -0.33 0.97 22.01
N ASP A 234 -0.65 -0.25 22.48
CA ASP A 234 -0.32 -0.74 23.83
C ASP A 234 0.36 -2.12 23.73
N PRO A 235 1.68 -2.17 23.42
CA PRO A 235 2.38 -3.45 23.27
C PRO A 235 2.42 -4.29 24.54
N ALA A 236 2.43 -3.66 25.73
CA ALA A 236 2.43 -4.39 27.00
C ALA A 236 1.16 -5.23 27.22
N ARG A 237 0.10 -4.96 26.46
CA ARG A 237 -1.15 -5.71 26.48
C ARG A 237 -1.15 -6.96 25.59
N ALA A 238 -0.04 -7.22 24.89
CA ALA A 238 0.04 -8.31 23.92
C ALA A 238 -0.33 -9.66 24.55
N ASP A 239 -1.17 -10.43 23.83
CA ASP A 239 -1.74 -11.70 24.26
C ASP A 239 -1.91 -12.65 23.08
N VAL A 240 -1.32 -13.83 23.19
CA VAL A 240 -1.38 -14.90 22.18
C VAL A 240 -2.82 -15.37 21.91
N ALA A 241 -3.69 -15.38 22.93
CA ALA A 241 -5.10 -15.76 22.74
C ALA A 241 -5.83 -14.75 21.86
N PHE A 242 -5.54 -13.45 22.06
CA PHE A 242 -6.06 -12.39 21.19
C PHE A 242 -5.55 -12.50 19.75
N ALA A 243 -4.26 -12.80 19.55
CA ALA A 243 -3.71 -13.07 18.23
C ALA A 243 -4.42 -14.24 17.53
N LYS A 244 -4.61 -15.36 18.20
CA LYS A 244 -5.32 -16.54 17.67
C LYS A 244 -6.75 -16.18 17.26
N ALA A 245 -7.50 -15.51 18.13
CA ALA A 245 -8.89 -15.13 17.86
C ALA A 245 -9.00 -14.15 16.68
N THR A 246 -8.11 -13.18 16.59
CA THR A 246 -8.09 -12.21 15.47
C THR A 246 -7.70 -12.89 14.16
N LEU A 247 -6.67 -13.73 14.14
CA LEU A 247 -6.24 -14.48 12.95
C LEU A 247 -7.32 -15.42 12.45
N GLU A 248 -7.99 -16.15 13.32
CA GLU A 248 -9.09 -17.03 12.92
C GLU A 248 -10.17 -16.27 12.14
N VAL A 249 -10.58 -15.11 12.66
CA VAL A 249 -11.58 -14.26 12.00
C VAL A 249 -11.07 -13.70 10.67
N LEU A 250 -9.84 -13.17 10.63
CA LEU A 250 -9.26 -12.56 9.43
C LEU A 250 -8.97 -13.61 8.34
N VAL A 251 -8.45 -14.78 8.69
CA VAL A 251 -8.20 -15.87 7.76
C VAL A 251 -9.51 -16.41 7.19
N ALA A 252 -10.54 -16.59 8.03
CA ALA A 252 -11.85 -17.02 7.57
C ALA A 252 -12.46 -16.02 6.57
N GLU A 253 -12.36 -14.73 6.84
CA GLU A 253 -12.81 -13.64 5.95
C GLU A 253 -12.04 -13.64 4.64
N ALA A 254 -10.70 -13.68 4.69
CA ALA A 254 -9.85 -13.70 3.50
C ALA A 254 -10.11 -14.94 2.62
N ALA A 255 -10.32 -16.11 3.23
CA ALA A 255 -10.65 -17.33 2.49
C ALA A 255 -12.02 -17.21 1.79
N GLN A 256 -13.04 -16.65 2.43
CA GLN A 256 -14.34 -16.39 1.81
C GLN A 256 -14.22 -15.42 0.63
N LEU A 257 -13.41 -14.37 0.76
CA LEU A 257 -13.16 -13.42 -0.32
C LEU A 257 -12.38 -14.08 -1.48
N ALA A 258 -11.41 -14.95 -1.17
CA ALA A 258 -10.68 -15.72 -2.17
C ALA A 258 -11.63 -16.69 -2.92
N GLU A 259 -12.51 -17.40 -2.22
CA GLU A 259 -13.53 -18.25 -2.83
C GLU A 259 -14.49 -17.44 -3.72
N ALA A 260 -14.92 -16.27 -3.28
CA ALA A 260 -15.76 -15.39 -4.09
C ALA A 260 -15.04 -14.87 -5.35
N LEU A 261 -13.69 -14.68 -5.28
CA LEU A 261 -12.87 -14.31 -6.43
C LEU A 261 -12.80 -15.45 -7.45
N ILE A 262 -12.49 -16.68 -7.02
CA ILE A 262 -12.38 -17.85 -7.91
C ILE A 262 -13.72 -18.29 -8.49
N ASP A 263 -14.83 -18.03 -7.77
CA ASP A 263 -16.21 -18.28 -8.27
C ASP A 263 -16.70 -17.17 -9.22
N GLY A 264 -15.92 -16.12 -9.48
CA GLY A 264 -16.33 -14.98 -10.31
C GLY A 264 -17.40 -14.09 -9.69
N ARG A 265 -17.77 -14.32 -8.41
CA ARG A 265 -18.72 -13.48 -7.65
C ARG A 265 -18.13 -12.15 -7.20
N LEU A 266 -16.79 -12.07 -7.19
CA LEU A 266 -16.04 -10.92 -6.74
C LEU A 266 -15.06 -10.44 -7.79
N HIS A 267 -15.01 -9.12 -7.98
CA HIS A 267 -14.02 -8.47 -8.85
C HIS A 267 -13.27 -7.40 -8.07
N SER A 268 -12.03 -7.09 -8.48
CA SER A 268 -11.19 -6.04 -7.89
C SER A 268 -11.88 -4.67 -7.78
N ARG A 269 -12.87 -4.38 -8.63
CA ARG A 269 -13.66 -3.14 -8.57
C ARG A 269 -14.65 -3.08 -7.40
N HIS A 270 -15.03 -4.22 -6.83
CA HIS A 270 -16.02 -4.31 -5.74
C HIS A 270 -15.36 -4.29 -4.37
N ILE A 271 -14.09 -4.73 -4.28
CA ILE A 271 -13.30 -4.70 -3.05
C ILE A 271 -12.26 -3.59 -3.16
N ARG A 272 -12.54 -2.49 -2.49
CA ARG A 272 -11.67 -1.33 -2.42
C ARG A 272 -11.74 -0.73 -1.04
N SER A 273 -10.61 -0.36 -0.50
CA SER A 273 -10.60 0.46 0.70
C SER A 273 -11.11 1.87 0.40
N PRO A 274 -11.70 2.56 1.37
CA PRO A 274 -12.05 3.97 1.23
C PRO A 274 -10.85 4.89 0.94
N PHE A 275 -9.63 4.46 1.28
CA PHE A 275 -8.39 5.18 0.97
C PHE A 275 -8.25 5.46 -0.53
N ARG A 276 -8.75 4.59 -1.39
CA ARG A 276 -8.73 4.80 -2.85
C ARG A 276 -9.63 5.94 -3.33
N LEU A 277 -10.60 6.36 -2.53
CA LEU A 277 -11.45 7.51 -2.83
C LEU A 277 -10.74 8.84 -2.54
N VAL A 278 -9.64 8.80 -1.79
CA VAL A 278 -8.84 9.98 -1.43
C VAL A 278 -7.87 10.29 -2.56
N PRO A 279 -8.03 11.38 -3.31
CA PRO A 279 -7.26 11.63 -4.54
C PRO A 279 -5.74 11.64 -4.31
N PHE A 280 -5.26 12.29 -3.25
CA PHE A 280 -3.83 12.45 -2.97
C PHE A 280 -3.15 11.15 -2.47
N LEU A 281 -3.90 10.09 -2.14
CA LEU A 281 -3.38 8.75 -1.86
C LEU A 281 -3.23 7.91 -3.12
N ARG A 282 -3.73 8.36 -4.27
CA ARG A 282 -3.58 7.64 -5.55
C ARG A 282 -2.17 7.80 -6.09
N THR A 283 -1.63 6.72 -6.64
CA THR A 283 -0.23 6.63 -7.08
C THR A 283 0.17 7.71 -8.11
N ASP A 284 -0.72 8.05 -9.04
CA ASP A 284 -0.42 9.02 -10.10
C ASP A 284 -0.94 10.43 -9.80
N PHE A 285 -1.52 10.68 -8.62
CA PHE A 285 -2.09 12.00 -8.30
C PHE A 285 -1.05 13.12 -8.35
N TRP A 286 0.04 12.99 -7.61
CA TRP A 286 1.05 14.04 -7.52
C TRP A 286 1.80 14.30 -8.83
N PRO A 287 2.24 13.28 -9.59
CA PRO A 287 2.78 13.48 -10.92
C PRO A 287 1.84 14.20 -11.88
N VAL A 288 0.55 13.81 -11.89
CA VAL A 288 -0.46 14.42 -12.77
C VAL A 288 -0.76 15.86 -12.33
N ALA A 289 -0.96 16.10 -11.04
CA ALA A 289 -1.17 17.45 -10.51
C ALA A 289 0.01 18.37 -10.80
N GLY A 290 1.24 17.89 -10.61
CA GLY A 290 2.46 18.64 -10.95
C GLY A 290 2.56 18.97 -12.44
N ALA A 291 2.24 18.01 -13.32
CA ALA A 291 2.23 18.22 -14.77
C ALA A 291 1.18 19.25 -15.19
N LEU A 292 -0.01 19.22 -14.59
CA LEU A 292 -1.07 20.21 -14.88
C LEU A 292 -0.67 21.62 -14.43
N VAL A 293 -0.07 21.76 -13.25
CA VAL A 293 0.45 23.06 -12.78
C VAL A 293 1.55 23.56 -13.69
N ALA A 294 2.50 22.72 -14.09
CA ALA A 294 3.57 23.11 -15.01
C ALA A 294 3.04 23.54 -16.38
N ALA A 295 2.05 22.83 -16.92
CA ALA A 295 1.39 23.20 -18.18
C ALA A 295 0.65 24.54 -18.08
N GLY A 296 -0.04 24.79 -16.95
CA GLY A 296 -0.72 26.06 -16.68
C GLY A 296 0.25 27.24 -16.58
N LEU A 297 1.38 27.07 -15.87
CA LEU A 297 2.43 28.09 -15.78
C LEU A 297 3.11 28.34 -17.14
N GLY A 298 3.35 27.29 -17.93
CA GLY A 298 3.90 27.39 -19.28
C GLY A 298 2.98 28.18 -20.22
N SER A 299 1.68 27.94 -20.18
CA SER A 299 0.67 28.66 -20.97
C SER A 299 0.61 30.16 -20.59
N LEU A 300 0.67 30.47 -19.30
CA LEU A 300 0.70 31.84 -18.81
C LEU A 300 1.99 32.58 -19.23
N TRP A 301 3.12 31.88 -19.24
CA TRP A 301 4.39 32.45 -19.71
C TRP A 301 4.38 32.74 -21.22
N LEU A 302 3.87 31.82 -22.02
CA LEU A 302 3.72 31.97 -23.46
C LEU A 302 2.75 33.12 -23.81
N SER A 303 1.64 33.26 -23.11
CA SER A 303 0.68 34.36 -23.33
C SER A 303 1.28 35.71 -22.97
N ARG A 304 2.11 35.82 -21.94
CA ARG A 304 2.82 37.04 -21.59
C ARG A 304 3.95 37.40 -22.55
N SER A 305 4.65 36.40 -23.08
CA SER A 305 5.73 36.61 -24.06
C SER A 305 5.17 37.05 -25.42
N SER A 306 4.03 36.52 -25.87
CA SER A 306 3.35 36.93 -27.10
C SER A 306 2.74 38.35 -26.97
N GLY A 307 2.26 38.74 -25.80
CA GLY A 307 1.78 40.10 -25.53
C GLY A 307 2.89 41.16 -25.56
N ARG A 308 4.12 40.82 -25.17
CA ARG A 308 5.28 41.71 -25.25
C ARG A 308 5.79 41.91 -26.67
N ARG A 309 5.64 40.95 -27.58
CA ARG A 309 6.05 41.09 -29.02
C ARG A 309 5.12 41.98 -29.82
N ARG A 310 3.89 42.26 -29.39
CA ARG A 310 2.94 43.18 -30.06
C ARG A 310 3.07 44.64 -29.68
N ARG A 311 3.96 45.00 -28.74
CA ARG A 311 4.29 46.38 -28.42
C ARG A 311 5.67 46.75 -28.96
N SER A 312 5.84 46.77 -30.27
CA SER A 312 6.88 47.56 -30.91
C SER A 312 6.47 49.04 -30.81
N PRO A 313 7.36 49.96 -30.39
CA PRO A 313 7.03 51.35 -30.40
C PRO A 313 6.84 51.82 -31.85
N ALA A 314 5.77 52.61 -32.08
CA ALA A 314 5.53 53.29 -33.33
C ALA A 314 6.75 54.13 -33.71
N SER A 315 7.20 53.97 -34.95
CA SER A 315 8.20 54.80 -35.57
C SER A 315 7.73 56.25 -35.49
N THR A 316 8.48 57.06 -34.76
CA THR A 316 8.40 58.54 -34.86
C THR A 316 8.87 58.93 -36.26
N GLU A 317 7.93 59.40 -37.07
CA GLU A 317 8.24 60.12 -38.32
C GLU A 317 9.06 61.34 -37.99
N ALA A 318 10.28 61.49 -38.59
CA ALA A 318 11.08 62.69 -38.57
C ALA A 318 10.61 63.58 -39.71
N GLU A 319 10.12 64.76 -39.31
CA GLU A 319 9.92 65.91 -40.30
C GLU A 319 11.19 66.29 -41.00
N PRO A 320 11.12 66.72 -42.33
CA PRO A 320 12.27 67.20 -43.04
C PRO A 320 12.54 68.67 -42.71
N ALA A 321 13.71 68.98 -42.19
CA ALA A 321 14.20 70.36 -42.04
C ALA A 321 14.76 70.89 -43.37
N ASP A 322 14.22 72.03 -43.71
CA ASP A 322 14.43 72.83 -44.87
C ASP A 322 15.86 73.42 -45.01
N SER A 323 16.32 73.60 -46.22
CA SER A 323 17.59 74.12 -46.66
C SER A 323 17.72 75.64 -46.37
N HIS A 324 18.88 76.10 -45.92
CA HIS A 324 19.42 77.34 -46.43
C HIS A 324 20.97 77.43 -46.27
N ALA A 325 21.54 77.78 -47.38
CA ALA A 325 22.96 77.98 -47.64
C ALA A 325 23.66 79.08 -46.82
N LYS A 326 24.98 78.95 -46.61
CA LYS A 326 25.98 79.92 -47.06
C LYS A 326 27.42 79.46 -46.76
N ARG A 327 28.13 79.36 -47.86
CA ARG A 327 29.52 79.71 -48.19
C ARG A 327 30.47 80.18 -47.09
N GLY A 328 31.70 79.68 -47.18
CA GLY A 328 32.88 80.29 -46.62
C GLY A 328 34.09 79.34 -46.62
N ALA A 329 34.95 79.42 -47.59
CA ALA A 329 36.23 78.70 -47.74
C ALA A 329 37.38 79.54 -47.10
N PRO A 330 38.64 79.10 -47.22
CA PRO A 330 39.57 78.60 -46.22
C PRO A 330 40.65 79.66 -45.90
N PRO A 331 41.85 79.45 -45.48
CA PRO A 331 42.73 78.28 -45.31
C PRO A 331 43.60 78.34 -44.04
N ARG A 332 44.17 77.27 -43.63
CA ARG A 332 45.60 76.87 -43.55
C ARG A 332 45.73 75.52 -42.84
#